data_64fcc65ebf291868f2b4d1adaad432a2
#
_entry.id   64fcc65ebf291868f2b4d1adaad432a2
#
_cell.length_a   1.000
_cell.length_b   1.000
_cell.length_c   1.000
_cell.angle_alpha   90.00
_cell.angle_beta   90.00
_cell.angle_gamma   90.00
#
_symmetry.space_group_name_H-M   'P 1'
#
loop_
_entity.id
_entity.type
_entity.pdbx_description
1 polymer ?
#
loop_
_entity_poly.entity_id
_entity_poly.type
_entity_poly.pdbx_seq_one_letter_code
_entity_poly.pdbx_strand_id
1 'polypeptide(L)'
;AIVADFFNIPLAWMIGPMIAASLMALSGFQVLMPRIALSSILIILGLHIGNYIDQNLLSQMINWIWTTVIMLLYIIVSILVVSKYLQKFSDYKEKTSIFSAAPGALGPLMILAEYEKSDLSQVATAHLIRLIIIITLFPFIIVSLNPAEALELEKFDYMSQNHWNLVLLIIVSLIF
;
A
#
# COMPACT_ATOMS: atom_id res chain seq x y z
N ALA A 1 -13.89 6.83 -7.73
CA ALA A 1 -12.85 7.27 -8.67
C ALA A 1 -13.35 8.45 -9.52
N ILE A 2 -14.36 8.28 -10.39
CA ILE A 2 -14.86 9.32 -11.32
C ILE A 2 -15.22 10.64 -10.60
N VAL A 3 -15.87 10.57 -9.44
CA VAL A 3 -16.20 11.76 -8.63
C VAL A 3 -14.93 12.44 -8.10
N ALA A 4 -13.95 11.68 -7.66
CA ALA A 4 -12.69 12.22 -7.18
C ALA A 4 -11.86 12.85 -8.32
N ASP A 5 -11.95 12.29 -9.52
CA ASP A 5 -11.36 12.82 -10.74
C ASP A 5 -11.98 14.17 -11.14
N PHE A 6 -13.30 14.29 -11.05
CA PHE A 6 -14.00 15.54 -11.27
C PHE A 6 -13.55 16.69 -10.36
N PHE A 7 -13.12 16.38 -9.14
CA PHE A 7 -12.56 17.34 -8.18
C PHE A 7 -11.05 17.55 -8.34
N ASN A 8 -10.42 17.05 -9.41
CA ASN A 8 -8.96 17.13 -9.65
C ASN A 8 -8.14 16.66 -8.43
N ILE A 9 -8.59 15.60 -7.75
CA ILE A 9 -7.85 15.01 -6.64
C ILE A 9 -6.72 14.16 -7.23
N PRO A 10 -5.45 14.44 -6.89
CA PRO A 10 -4.33 13.65 -7.40
C PRO A 10 -4.51 12.18 -7.03
N LEU A 11 -4.23 11.29 -7.97
CA LEU A 11 -4.44 9.84 -7.83
C LEU A 11 -5.90 9.46 -7.48
N ALA A 12 -6.88 10.14 -8.11
CA ALA A 12 -8.32 9.94 -7.91
C ALA A 12 -8.75 8.47 -7.99
N TRP A 13 -8.09 7.68 -8.85
CA TRP A 13 -8.34 6.25 -9.03
C TRP A 13 -7.87 5.38 -7.86
N MET A 14 -6.95 5.86 -7.03
CA MET A 14 -6.53 5.19 -5.79
C MET A 14 -7.35 5.69 -4.59
N ILE A 15 -7.45 7.01 -4.44
CA ILE A 15 -8.11 7.64 -3.29
C ILE A 15 -9.63 7.44 -3.34
N GLY A 16 -10.24 7.52 -4.52
CA GLY A 16 -11.69 7.39 -4.69
C GLY A 16 -12.26 6.05 -4.17
N PRO A 17 -11.76 4.89 -4.63
CA PRO A 17 -12.19 3.60 -4.11
C PRO A 17 -11.90 3.41 -2.62
N MET A 18 -10.78 3.94 -2.11
CA MET A 18 -10.42 3.85 -0.70
C MET A 18 -11.44 4.59 0.18
N ILE A 19 -11.82 5.82 -0.19
CA ILE A 19 -12.85 6.59 0.52
C ILE A 19 -14.20 5.87 0.43
N ALA A 20 -14.59 5.40 -0.75
CA ALA A 20 -15.85 4.68 -0.93
C ALA A 20 -15.92 3.41 -0.07
N ALA A 21 -14.87 2.59 -0.06
CA ALA A 21 -14.79 1.39 0.76
C ALA A 21 -14.84 1.71 2.26
N SER A 22 -14.16 2.79 2.68
CA SER A 22 -14.18 3.24 4.08
C SER A 22 -15.57 3.70 4.51
N LEU A 23 -16.27 4.46 3.67
CA LEU A 23 -17.65 4.91 3.94
C LEU A 23 -18.63 3.73 4.00
N MET A 24 -18.49 2.75 3.10
CA MET A 24 -19.30 1.53 3.13
C MET A 24 -19.06 0.73 4.41
N ALA A 25 -17.80 0.56 4.83
CA ALA A 25 -17.44 -0.13 6.06
C ALA A 25 -18.01 0.58 7.31
N LEU A 26 -17.94 1.92 7.35
CA LEU A 26 -18.52 2.72 8.44
C LEU A 26 -20.05 2.66 8.47
N SER A 27 -20.69 2.45 7.31
CA SER A 27 -22.15 2.27 7.20
C SER A 27 -22.61 0.86 7.59
N GLY A 28 -21.70 0.00 8.06
CA GLY A 28 -22.00 -1.35 8.51
C GLY A 28 -22.07 -2.41 7.41
N PHE A 29 -21.77 -2.05 6.15
CA PHE A 29 -21.66 -3.02 5.09
C PHE A 29 -20.36 -3.83 5.24
N GLN A 30 -20.49 -5.16 5.25
CA GLN A 30 -19.32 -6.05 5.25
C GLN A 30 -18.75 -6.12 3.83
N VAL A 31 -17.64 -5.43 3.60
CA VAL A 31 -16.90 -5.54 2.34
C VAL A 31 -16.02 -6.79 2.42
N LEU A 32 -16.51 -7.91 1.90
CA LEU A 32 -15.78 -9.16 1.87
C LEU A 32 -15.20 -9.36 0.47
N MET A 33 -13.89 -9.52 0.40
CA MET A 33 -13.20 -9.87 -0.84
C MET A 33 -13.05 -11.40 -0.92
N PRO A 34 -13.60 -12.07 -1.95
CA PRO A 34 -13.45 -13.51 -2.10
C PRO A 34 -11.97 -13.87 -2.30
N ARG A 35 -11.53 -14.97 -1.68
CA ARG A 35 -10.12 -15.42 -1.73
C ARG A 35 -9.62 -15.64 -3.16
N ILE A 36 -10.51 -16.12 -4.04
CA ILE A 36 -10.17 -16.35 -5.45
C ILE A 36 -9.82 -15.02 -6.16
N ALA A 37 -10.62 -13.97 -5.96
CA ALA A 37 -10.35 -12.66 -6.55
C ALA A 37 -9.02 -12.08 -6.03
N LEU A 38 -8.77 -12.16 -4.71
CA LEU A 38 -7.50 -11.73 -4.13
C LEU A 38 -6.32 -12.49 -4.73
N SER A 39 -6.41 -13.82 -4.83
CA SER A 39 -5.35 -14.65 -5.42
C SER A 39 -5.11 -14.32 -6.88
N SER A 40 -6.16 -14.10 -7.67
CA SER A 40 -6.05 -13.71 -9.08
C SER A 40 -5.35 -12.37 -9.26
N ILE A 41 -5.70 -11.37 -8.45
CA ILE A 41 -5.04 -10.07 -8.47
C ILE A 41 -3.55 -10.20 -8.12
N LEU A 42 -3.21 -10.99 -7.09
CA LEU A 42 -1.82 -11.20 -6.68
C LEU A 42 -1.00 -11.92 -7.76
N ILE A 43 -1.60 -12.89 -8.48
CA ILE A 43 -0.95 -13.57 -9.60
C ILE A 43 -0.68 -12.58 -10.74
N ILE A 44 -1.68 -11.80 -11.15
CA ILE A 44 -1.55 -10.80 -12.21
C ILE A 44 -0.47 -9.77 -11.84
N LEU A 45 -0.49 -9.28 -10.60
CA LEU A 45 0.50 -8.34 -10.09
C LEU A 45 1.90 -8.96 -10.10
N GLY A 46 2.03 -10.21 -9.66
CA GLY A 46 3.31 -10.94 -9.68
C GLY A 46 3.86 -11.13 -11.09
N LEU A 47 3.00 -11.50 -12.06
CA LEU A 47 3.38 -11.61 -13.47
C LEU A 47 3.81 -10.25 -14.05
N HIS A 48 3.06 -9.19 -13.71
CA HIS A 48 3.40 -7.84 -14.15
C HIS A 48 4.77 -7.39 -13.63
N ILE A 49 5.02 -7.55 -12.35
CA ILE A 49 6.33 -7.24 -11.74
C ILE A 49 7.43 -8.13 -12.33
N GLY A 50 7.15 -9.42 -12.53
CA GLY A 50 8.11 -10.37 -13.11
C GLY A 50 8.59 -9.98 -14.51
N ASN A 51 7.75 -9.36 -15.32
CA ASN A 51 8.12 -8.90 -16.66
C ASN A 51 9.19 -7.77 -16.67
N TYR A 52 9.39 -7.09 -15.55
CA TYR A 52 10.46 -6.08 -15.42
C TYR A 52 11.82 -6.68 -15.07
N ILE A 53 11.85 -7.98 -14.75
CA ILE A 53 13.11 -8.67 -14.39
C ILE A 53 13.80 -9.12 -15.68
N ASP A 54 14.83 -8.40 -16.07
CA ASP A 54 15.69 -8.71 -17.19
C ASP A 54 17.14 -9.01 -16.75
N GLN A 55 18.01 -9.39 -17.71
CA GLN A 55 19.41 -9.65 -17.43
C GLN A 55 20.19 -8.43 -16.96
N ASN A 56 19.77 -7.22 -17.39
CA ASN A 56 20.38 -5.96 -16.96
C ASN A 56 20.10 -5.67 -15.48
N LEU A 57 18.89 -5.99 -15.02
CA LEU A 57 18.51 -5.90 -13.60
C LEU A 57 19.40 -6.80 -12.73
N LEU A 58 19.61 -8.05 -13.15
CA LEU A 58 20.46 -9.00 -12.42
C LEU A 58 21.90 -8.52 -12.30
N SER A 59 22.45 -7.94 -13.36
CA SER A 59 23.81 -7.36 -13.32
C SER A 59 23.92 -6.12 -12.43
N GLN A 60 22.86 -5.33 -12.32
CA GLN A 60 22.80 -4.14 -11.47
C GLN A 60 22.60 -4.48 -9.98
N MET A 61 22.05 -5.65 -9.64
CA MET A 61 21.84 -6.06 -8.25
C MET A 61 23.13 -6.02 -7.43
N ILE A 62 24.27 -6.33 -8.04
CA ILE A 62 25.59 -6.27 -7.38
C ILE A 62 25.90 -4.83 -6.93
N ASN A 63 25.55 -3.84 -7.75
CA ASN A 63 25.77 -2.43 -7.44
C ASN A 63 24.82 -1.91 -6.35
N TRP A 64 23.69 -2.60 -6.13
CA TRP A 64 22.69 -2.23 -5.11
C TRP A 64 22.96 -2.80 -3.73
N ILE A 65 24.00 -3.63 -3.57
CA ILE A 65 24.33 -4.24 -2.27
C ILE A 65 24.45 -3.19 -1.17
N TRP A 66 25.18 -2.10 -1.43
CA TRP A 66 25.36 -1.04 -0.44
C TRP A 66 24.06 -0.33 -0.10
N THR A 67 23.25 -0.05 -1.10
CA THR A 67 21.92 0.57 -0.92
C THR A 67 21.00 -0.35 -0.11
N THR A 68 21.05 -1.66 -0.39
CA THR A 68 20.25 -2.66 0.34
C THR A 68 20.69 -2.75 1.80
N VAL A 69 21.99 -2.74 2.08
CA VAL A 69 22.49 -2.74 3.48
C VAL A 69 22.06 -1.49 4.22
N ILE A 70 22.19 -0.32 3.60
CA ILE A 70 21.75 0.96 4.20
C ILE A 70 20.24 0.93 4.46
N MET A 71 19.45 0.41 3.52
CA MET A 71 18.01 0.28 3.68
C MET A 71 17.65 -0.65 4.84
N LEU A 72 18.33 -1.79 4.99
CA LEU A 72 18.10 -2.71 6.11
C LEU A 72 18.43 -2.06 7.45
N LEU A 73 19.56 -1.35 7.54
CA LEU A 73 19.91 -0.59 8.73
C LEU A 73 18.87 0.49 9.06
N TYR A 74 18.43 1.22 8.05
CA TYR A 74 17.36 2.22 8.21
C TYR A 74 16.07 1.60 8.74
N ILE A 75 15.65 0.44 8.22
CA ILE A 75 14.46 -0.27 8.70
C ILE A 75 14.60 -0.64 10.17
N ILE A 76 15.74 -1.21 10.57
CA ILE A 76 15.99 -1.60 11.96
C ILE A 76 15.93 -0.37 12.87
N VAL A 77 16.64 0.69 12.52
CA VAL A 77 16.65 1.93 13.30
C VAL A 77 15.24 2.53 13.39
N SER A 78 14.50 2.55 12.29
CA SER A 78 13.13 3.05 12.23
C SER A 78 12.21 2.26 13.17
N ILE A 79 12.27 0.92 13.15
CA ILE A 79 11.49 0.08 14.07
C ILE A 79 11.82 0.42 15.52
N LEU A 80 13.09 0.54 15.87
CA LEU A 80 13.51 0.83 17.24
C LEU A 80 13.05 2.21 17.71
N VAL A 81 13.18 3.23 16.87
CA VAL A 81 12.77 4.60 17.18
C VAL A 81 11.27 4.70 17.35
N VAL A 82 10.50 4.17 16.37
CA VAL A 82 9.03 4.23 16.41
C VAL A 82 8.48 3.37 17.54
N SER A 83 9.05 2.18 17.78
CA SER A 83 8.64 1.33 18.90
C SER A 83 8.83 2.04 20.25
N LYS A 84 9.98 2.67 20.48
CA LYS A 84 10.21 3.45 21.70
C LYS A 84 9.29 4.65 21.83
N TYR A 85 8.98 5.31 20.70
CA TYR A 85 8.02 6.40 20.68
C TYR A 85 6.62 5.92 21.11
N LEU A 86 6.14 4.81 20.55
CA LEU A 86 4.83 4.24 20.89
C LEU A 86 4.75 3.80 22.35
N GLN A 87 5.83 3.21 22.90
CA GLN A 87 5.89 2.84 24.31
C GLN A 87 5.82 4.06 25.22
N LYS A 88 6.50 5.16 24.85
CA LYS A 88 6.61 6.34 25.70
C LYS A 88 5.36 7.23 25.66
N PHE A 89 4.70 7.34 24.51
CA PHE A 89 3.61 8.30 24.29
C PHE A 89 2.23 7.66 24.15
N SER A 90 2.14 6.35 23.96
CA SER A 90 0.87 5.66 23.68
C SER A 90 0.64 4.44 24.58
N ASP A 91 1.47 4.22 25.60
CA ASP A 91 1.40 3.11 26.56
C ASP A 91 1.35 1.72 25.92
N TYR A 92 1.97 1.57 24.72
CA TYR A 92 2.04 0.28 24.06
C TYR A 92 3.00 -0.64 24.80
N LYS A 93 2.60 -1.91 24.98
CA LYS A 93 3.51 -2.95 25.45
C LYS A 93 4.64 -3.16 24.46
N GLU A 94 5.80 -3.59 24.93
CA GLU A 94 7.02 -3.76 24.12
C GLU A 94 6.79 -4.55 22.83
N LYS A 95 6.20 -5.75 22.91
CA LYS A 95 5.91 -6.56 21.74
C LYS A 95 4.93 -5.89 20.78
N THR A 96 3.85 -5.34 21.29
CA THR A 96 2.84 -4.62 20.49
C THR A 96 3.47 -3.44 19.76
N SER A 97 4.34 -2.68 20.42
CA SER A 97 5.01 -1.52 19.82
C SER A 97 5.96 -1.91 18.69
N ILE A 98 6.68 -3.03 18.82
CA ILE A 98 7.58 -3.54 17.79
C ILE A 98 6.78 -3.95 16.55
N PHE A 99 5.70 -4.72 16.71
CA PHE A 99 4.85 -5.12 15.59
C PHE A 99 4.11 -3.94 14.96
N SER A 100 3.71 -2.94 15.74
CA SER A 100 3.11 -1.70 15.24
C SER A 100 4.09 -0.85 14.43
N ALA A 101 5.35 -0.85 14.81
CA ALA A 101 6.41 -0.11 14.15
C ALA A 101 6.95 -0.81 12.90
N ALA A 102 6.89 -2.14 12.83
CA ALA A 102 7.48 -2.93 11.76
C ALA A 102 6.84 -2.60 10.40
N PRO A 103 7.63 -2.28 9.36
CA PRO A 103 7.12 -2.17 8.00
C PRO A 103 6.90 -3.57 7.43
N GLY A 104 5.81 -3.76 6.70
CA GLY A 104 5.55 -5.05 6.05
C GLY A 104 4.09 -5.28 5.70
N ALA A 105 3.81 -6.46 5.16
CA ALA A 105 2.46 -6.90 4.87
C ALA A 105 1.70 -7.17 6.17
N LEU A 106 0.54 -6.55 6.32
CA LEU A 106 -0.28 -6.64 7.53
C LEU A 106 -0.64 -8.10 7.87
N GLY A 107 -1.00 -8.92 6.86
CA GLY A 107 -1.45 -10.31 7.07
C GLY A 107 -0.42 -11.17 7.82
N PRO A 108 0.78 -11.40 7.27
CA PRO A 108 1.83 -12.16 7.95
C PRO A 108 2.23 -11.58 9.31
N LEU A 109 2.25 -10.24 9.41
CA LEU A 109 2.62 -9.57 10.64
C LEU A 109 1.57 -9.78 11.74
N MET A 110 0.29 -9.80 11.40
CA MET A 110 -0.80 -10.08 12.34
C MET A 110 -0.73 -11.51 12.89
N ILE A 111 -0.40 -12.50 12.06
CA ILE A 111 -0.22 -13.89 12.50
C ILE A 111 0.92 -13.98 13.53
N LEU A 112 2.04 -13.31 13.25
CA LEU A 112 3.17 -13.30 14.17
C LEU A 112 2.87 -12.54 15.47
N ALA A 113 2.17 -11.42 15.37
CA ALA A 113 1.72 -10.64 16.52
C ALA A 113 0.76 -11.42 17.42
N GLU A 114 -0.12 -12.23 16.83
CA GLU A 114 -1.04 -13.13 17.55
C GLU A 114 -0.25 -14.21 18.30
N TYR A 115 0.70 -14.87 17.64
CA TYR A 115 1.56 -15.86 18.25
C TYR A 115 2.33 -15.30 19.46
N GLU A 116 2.79 -14.07 19.37
CA GLU A 116 3.50 -13.36 20.44
C GLU A 116 2.56 -12.73 21.50
N LYS A 117 1.26 -12.97 21.40
CA LYS A 117 0.21 -12.45 22.32
C LYS A 117 0.22 -10.91 22.42
N SER A 118 0.48 -10.24 21.32
CA SER A 118 0.40 -8.79 21.17
C SER A 118 -1.04 -8.33 21.02
N ASP A 119 -1.31 -7.05 21.26
CA ASP A 119 -2.61 -6.47 21.00
C ASP A 119 -2.81 -6.23 19.51
N LEU A 120 -3.56 -7.13 18.87
CA LEU A 120 -3.81 -7.10 17.42
C LEU A 120 -4.56 -5.85 16.98
N SER A 121 -5.45 -5.33 17.83
CA SER A 121 -6.19 -4.11 17.52
C SER A 121 -5.27 -2.91 17.41
N GLN A 122 -4.35 -2.76 18.36
CA GLN A 122 -3.36 -1.68 18.36
C GLN A 122 -2.40 -1.81 17.16
N VAL A 123 -1.93 -3.03 16.86
CA VAL A 123 -1.06 -3.29 15.69
C VAL A 123 -1.78 -2.94 14.40
N ALA A 124 -3.01 -3.42 14.20
CA ALA A 124 -3.80 -3.14 13.02
C ALA A 124 -4.08 -1.64 12.85
N THR A 125 -4.48 -0.96 13.93
CA THR A 125 -4.78 0.47 13.93
C THR A 125 -3.56 1.29 13.55
N ALA A 126 -2.38 1.01 14.12
CA ALA A 126 -1.14 1.70 13.78
C ALA A 126 -0.78 1.55 12.29
N HIS A 127 -0.96 0.33 11.73
CA HIS A 127 -0.73 0.08 10.30
C HIS A 127 -1.72 0.82 9.42
N LEU A 128 -3.01 0.82 9.77
CA LEU A 128 -4.05 1.53 9.01
C LEU A 128 -3.80 3.03 9.01
N ILE A 129 -3.51 3.64 10.16
CA ILE A 129 -3.20 5.08 10.26
C ILE A 129 -2.00 5.42 9.37
N ARG A 130 -0.93 4.63 9.44
CA ARG A 130 0.26 4.84 8.59
C ARG A 130 -0.09 4.76 7.11
N LEU A 131 -0.87 3.76 6.68
CA LEU A 131 -1.28 3.62 5.29
C LEU A 131 -2.15 4.80 4.83
N ILE A 132 -3.11 5.24 5.65
CA ILE A 132 -3.96 6.39 5.34
C ILE A 132 -3.10 7.64 5.16
N ILE A 133 -2.16 7.90 6.08
CA ILE A 133 -1.26 9.05 5.99
C ILE A 133 -0.42 9.00 4.72
N ILE A 134 0.21 7.85 4.42
CA ILE A 134 1.05 7.71 3.24
C ILE A 134 0.23 7.90 1.96
N ILE A 135 -0.89 7.20 1.82
CA ILE A 135 -1.71 7.25 0.61
C ILE A 135 -2.30 8.64 0.40
N THR A 136 -2.66 9.34 1.47
CA THR A 136 -3.26 10.68 1.37
C THR A 136 -2.21 11.76 1.20
N LEU A 137 -1.14 11.75 1.98
CA LEU A 137 -0.18 12.84 2.04
C LEU A 137 0.90 12.77 0.94
N PHE A 138 1.34 11.55 0.61
CA PHE A 138 2.45 11.35 -0.32
C PHE A 138 2.20 11.90 -1.74
N PRO A 139 1.00 11.73 -2.34
CA PRO A 139 0.68 12.33 -3.63
C PRO A 139 0.79 13.86 -3.64
N PHE A 140 0.31 14.52 -2.57
CA PHE A 140 0.41 15.98 -2.47
C PHE A 140 1.86 16.46 -2.36
N ILE A 141 2.71 15.69 -1.66
CA ILE A 141 4.14 15.99 -1.57
C ILE A 141 4.80 15.87 -2.94
N ILE A 142 4.53 14.78 -3.69
CA ILE A 142 5.10 14.57 -5.02
C ILE A 142 4.68 15.68 -5.98
N VAL A 143 3.39 16.01 -6.03
CA VAL A 143 2.86 17.10 -6.88
C VAL A 143 3.49 18.43 -6.53
N SER A 144 3.72 18.70 -5.24
CA SER A 144 4.35 19.94 -4.79
C SER A 144 5.83 20.04 -5.14
N LEU A 145 6.55 18.91 -5.14
CA LEU A 145 7.99 18.88 -5.42
C LEU A 145 8.29 18.84 -6.92
N ASN A 146 7.49 18.10 -7.70
CA ASN A 146 7.69 17.90 -9.14
C ASN A 146 6.36 18.04 -9.92
N PRO A 147 5.84 19.25 -10.09
CA PRO A 147 4.55 19.45 -10.75
C PRO A 147 4.53 18.99 -12.23
N ALA A 148 5.66 18.99 -12.91
CA ALA A 148 5.77 18.51 -14.29
C ALA A 148 5.67 16.99 -14.41
N GLU A 149 6.32 16.24 -13.52
CA GLU A 149 6.24 14.76 -13.48
C GLU A 149 4.88 14.28 -12.96
N ALA A 150 4.28 15.04 -12.06
CA ALA A 150 2.94 14.76 -11.57
C ALA A 150 1.89 14.82 -12.68
N LEU A 151 2.02 15.77 -13.61
CA LEU A 151 1.19 15.87 -14.82
C LEU A 151 1.42 14.70 -15.80
N GLU A 152 2.62 14.12 -15.84
CA GLU A 152 2.89 12.91 -16.63
C GLU A 152 2.34 11.64 -15.98
N LEU A 153 2.36 11.57 -14.66
CA LEU A 153 1.70 10.48 -13.91
C LEU A 153 0.17 10.55 -14.03
N GLU A 154 -0.38 11.75 -14.16
CA GLU A 154 -1.81 11.99 -14.39
C GLU A 154 -2.20 11.69 -15.85
N LYS A 155 -1.27 11.87 -16.77
CA LYS A 155 -1.34 11.38 -18.16
C LYS A 155 -0.93 9.90 -18.29
N PHE A 156 -1.03 9.13 -17.24
CA PHE A 156 -1.05 7.68 -17.38
C PHE A 156 -2.26 7.37 -18.25
N ASP A 157 -1.92 7.24 -19.49
CA ASP A 157 -2.73 7.37 -20.68
C ASP A 157 -3.88 6.35 -20.65
N TYR A 158 -4.98 6.72 -19.99
CA TYR A 158 -6.25 5.99 -20.09
C TYR A 158 -6.73 5.92 -21.54
N MET A 159 -6.21 6.78 -22.42
CA MET A 159 -6.56 6.79 -23.84
C MET A 159 -5.79 5.76 -24.67
N SER A 160 -4.63 5.28 -24.23
CA SER A 160 -3.86 4.23 -24.90
C SER A 160 -4.33 2.81 -24.54
N GLN A 161 -5.06 2.65 -23.45
CA GLN A 161 -5.60 1.35 -23.11
C GLN A 161 -6.83 1.06 -23.99
N ASN A 162 -6.61 0.16 -24.92
CA ASN A 162 -7.62 -0.46 -25.77
C ASN A 162 -8.91 -0.69 -24.96
N HIS A 163 -10.05 -0.19 -25.42
CA HIS A 163 -11.36 -0.27 -24.75
C HIS A 163 -11.72 -1.68 -24.24
N TRP A 164 -11.09 -2.72 -24.80
CA TRP A 164 -11.19 -4.10 -24.37
C TRP A 164 -10.69 -4.36 -22.94
N ASN A 165 -9.71 -3.60 -22.45
CA ASN A 165 -9.21 -3.75 -21.07
C ASN A 165 -10.22 -3.23 -20.06
N LEU A 166 -10.94 -2.16 -20.38
CA LEU A 166 -12.04 -1.64 -19.57
C LEU A 166 -13.24 -2.62 -19.58
N VAL A 167 -13.56 -3.18 -20.72
CA VAL A 167 -14.63 -4.19 -20.84
C VAL A 167 -14.28 -5.45 -20.04
N LEU A 168 -13.04 -5.92 -20.11
CA LEU A 168 -12.54 -7.04 -19.29
C LEU A 168 -12.60 -6.73 -17.79
N LEU A 169 -12.20 -5.54 -17.36
CA LEU A 169 -12.29 -5.10 -15.97
C LEU A 169 -13.74 -5.05 -15.48
N ILE A 170 -14.67 -4.54 -16.31
CA ILE A 170 -16.09 -4.51 -15.99
C ILE A 170 -16.66 -5.93 -15.92
N ILE A 171 -16.32 -6.81 -16.86
CA ILE A 171 -16.78 -8.21 -16.88
C ILE A 171 -16.26 -8.95 -15.64
N VAL A 172 -14.99 -8.79 -15.30
CA VAL A 172 -14.41 -9.41 -14.09
C VAL A 172 -15.08 -8.87 -12.82
N SER A 173 -15.38 -7.57 -12.76
CA SER A 173 -16.07 -6.97 -11.60
C SER A 173 -17.56 -7.36 -11.50
N LEU A 174 -18.19 -7.81 -12.58
CA LEU A 174 -19.58 -8.28 -12.60
C LEU A 174 -19.70 -9.78 -12.28
N ILE A 175 -18.62 -10.56 -12.49
CA ILE A 175 -18.58 -12.01 -12.22
C ILE A 175 -18.17 -12.28 -10.76
N PHE A 176 -17.53 -11.34 -10.08
CA PHE A 176 -17.05 -11.41 -8.70
C PHE A 176 -17.64 -10.33 -7.79
#